data_7ea81aac1b28f4f140b8b4481a89c3f5
#
_entry.id   7ea81aac1b28f4f140b8b4481a89c3f5
#
_cell.length_a   1.000
_cell.length_b   1.000
_cell.length_c   1.000
_cell.angle_alpha   90.00
_cell.angle_beta   90.00
_cell.angle_gamma   90.00
#
_symmetry.space_group_name_H-M   'P 1'
#
loop_
_entity.id
_entity.type
_entity.pdbx_description
1 polymer ?
#
loop_
_entity_poly.entity_id
_entity_poly.type
_entity_poly.pdbx_seq_one_letter_code
_entity_poly.pdbx_strand_id
1 'polypeptide(L)'
;MIYKFFFVLVLLANTIFELFLKENKINTPQDIIIEKGMRLDQISSLLYENEIINNKNLFKLWVRLNFSEKNIMFGEYRFENKLSINNVFKKISKGETFLRKLTIIEGWTKFNLYSKIKLLFPESSLKLDEMPTYIIADTYFFSITE
;
A
#
# COMPACT_ATOMS: atom_id res chain seq x y z
N MET A 1 41.35 -11.48 21.16
CA MET A 1 39.99 -11.96 21.50
C MET A 1 38.92 -11.00 21.01
N ILE A 2 39.04 -9.70 21.20
CA ILE A 2 38.12 -8.62 20.81
C ILE A 2 37.86 -8.60 19.30
N TYR A 3 38.88 -8.76 18.45
CA TYR A 3 38.76 -8.73 16.99
C TYR A 3 37.92 -9.89 16.44
N LYS A 4 37.98 -11.08 17.04
CA LYS A 4 37.17 -12.22 16.65
C LYS A 4 35.70 -11.96 16.98
N PHE A 5 35.41 -11.38 18.11
CA PHE A 5 34.05 -11.00 18.52
C PHE A 5 33.48 -9.91 17.61
N PHE A 6 34.25 -8.90 17.28
CA PHE A 6 33.86 -7.83 16.35
C PHE A 6 33.58 -8.39 14.96
N PHE A 7 34.43 -9.30 14.46
CA PHE A 7 34.21 -9.95 13.14
C PHE A 7 32.93 -10.77 13.10
N VAL A 8 32.63 -11.54 14.16
CA VAL A 8 31.38 -12.29 14.27
C VAL A 8 30.17 -11.36 14.30
N LEU A 9 30.26 -10.23 14.99
CA LEU A 9 29.18 -9.25 15.07
C LEU A 9 28.91 -8.59 13.70
N VAL A 10 29.94 -8.29 12.93
CA VAL A 10 29.82 -7.76 11.57
C VAL A 10 29.20 -8.79 10.65
N LEU A 11 29.57 -10.07 10.73
CA LEU A 11 28.96 -11.13 9.94
C LEU A 11 27.47 -11.31 10.28
N LEU A 12 27.12 -11.28 11.57
CA LEU A 12 25.73 -11.34 12.01
C LEU A 12 24.92 -10.15 11.50
N ALA A 13 25.47 -8.94 11.56
CA ALA A 13 24.83 -7.74 11.03
C ALA A 13 24.59 -7.84 9.52
N ASN A 14 25.58 -8.37 8.78
CA ASN A 14 25.44 -8.59 7.34
C ASN A 14 24.34 -9.62 7.01
N THR A 15 24.31 -10.75 7.72
CA THR A 15 23.27 -11.78 7.50
C THR A 15 21.87 -11.26 7.82
N ILE A 16 21.72 -10.47 8.88
CA ILE A 16 20.45 -9.82 9.22
C ILE A 16 20.05 -8.83 8.15
N PHE A 17 20.98 -8.03 7.64
CA PHE A 17 20.72 -7.05 6.58
C PHE A 17 20.26 -7.72 5.29
N GLU A 18 20.87 -8.82 4.90
CA GLU A 18 20.44 -9.64 3.73
C GLU A 18 18.98 -10.12 3.86
N LEU A 19 18.52 -10.45 5.07
CA LEU A 19 17.11 -10.87 5.30
C LEU A 19 16.11 -9.75 4.98
N PHE A 20 16.47 -8.48 5.19
CA PHE A 20 15.60 -7.34 4.85
C PHE A 20 15.60 -7.01 3.36
N LEU A 21 16.65 -7.37 2.66
CA LEU A 21 16.77 -7.18 1.21
C LEU A 21 16.23 -8.36 0.41
N LYS A 22 16.00 -9.51 1.05
CA LYS A 22 15.46 -10.69 0.40
C LYS A 22 14.07 -10.39 -0.16
N GLU A 23 13.93 -10.60 -1.45
CA GLU A 23 12.67 -10.38 -2.17
C GLU A 23 11.68 -11.52 -1.94
N ASN A 24 10.43 -11.18 -1.70
CA ASN A 24 9.29 -12.09 -1.69
C ASN A 24 8.62 -12.06 -3.05
N LYS A 25 8.34 -13.22 -3.60
CA LYS A 25 7.62 -13.32 -4.88
C LYS A 25 6.12 -13.22 -4.59
N ILE A 26 5.51 -12.15 -5.08
CA ILE A 26 4.06 -12.00 -5.11
C ILE A 26 3.56 -12.59 -6.42
N ASN A 27 2.70 -13.60 -6.34
CA ASN A 27 2.24 -14.33 -7.54
C ASN A 27 1.19 -13.55 -8.33
N THR A 28 0.36 -12.77 -7.64
CA THR A 28 -0.67 -11.90 -8.23
C THR A 28 -0.62 -10.53 -7.59
N PRO A 29 -0.93 -9.45 -8.34
CA PRO A 29 -1.04 -8.13 -7.74
C PRO A 29 -1.99 -8.14 -6.54
N GLN A 30 -1.58 -7.54 -5.42
CA GLN A 30 -2.36 -7.44 -4.19
C GLN A 30 -2.65 -5.98 -3.89
N ASP A 31 -3.92 -5.65 -3.74
CA ASP A 31 -4.37 -4.33 -3.33
C ASP A 31 -4.68 -4.35 -1.83
N ILE A 32 -3.99 -3.51 -1.07
CA ILE A 32 -4.07 -3.44 0.38
C ILE A 32 -4.47 -2.03 0.79
N ILE A 33 -5.47 -1.93 1.67
CA ILE A 33 -5.90 -0.67 2.25
C ILE A 33 -5.33 -0.56 3.66
N ILE A 34 -4.49 0.45 3.88
CA ILE A 34 -4.02 0.84 5.21
C ILE A 34 -4.91 2.00 5.66
N GLU A 35 -5.73 1.75 6.66
CA GLU A 35 -6.66 2.74 7.20
C GLU A 35 -5.95 3.71 8.16
N LYS A 36 -6.51 4.92 8.26
CA LYS A 36 -6.01 5.92 9.20
C LYS A 36 -6.12 5.43 10.64
N GLY A 37 -5.01 5.46 11.37
CA GLY A 37 -4.95 5.03 12.76
C GLY A 37 -4.62 3.55 12.98
N MET A 38 -4.42 2.76 11.92
CA MET A 38 -3.91 1.40 12.08
C MET A 38 -2.54 1.40 12.77
N ARG A 39 -2.38 0.47 13.72
CA ARG A 39 -1.11 0.26 14.43
C ARG A 39 -0.16 -0.61 13.61
N LEU A 40 1.13 -0.47 13.88
CA LEU A 40 2.16 -1.27 13.21
C LEU A 40 1.90 -2.79 13.28
N ASP A 41 1.35 -3.30 14.38
CA ASP A 41 0.99 -4.72 14.52
C ASP A 41 -0.12 -5.13 13.54
N GLN A 42 -1.14 -4.30 13.37
CA GLN A 42 -2.25 -4.53 12.44
C GLN A 42 -1.75 -4.49 10.99
N ILE A 43 -0.95 -3.47 10.64
CA ILE A 43 -0.35 -3.33 9.31
C ILE A 43 0.55 -4.53 8.98
N SER A 44 1.40 -4.93 9.93
CA SER A 44 2.31 -6.07 9.72
C SER A 44 1.56 -7.41 9.57
N SER A 45 0.42 -7.58 10.27
CA SER A 45 -0.43 -8.75 10.10
C SER A 45 -1.15 -8.73 8.76
N LEU A 46 -1.71 -7.57 8.37
CA LEU A 46 -2.37 -7.39 7.08
C LEU A 46 -1.43 -7.71 5.89
N LEU A 47 -0.19 -7.18 5.92
CA LEU A 47 0.81 -7.46 4.90
C LEU A 47 1.24 -8.94 4.86
N TYR A 48 1.30 -9.60 6.02
CA TYR A 48 1.66 -11.01 6.13
C TYR A 48 0.54 -11.92 5.63
N GLU A 49 -0.70 -11.66 6.01
CA GLU A 49 -1.88 -12.44 5.59
C GLU A 49 -2.13 -12.37 4.08
N ASN A 50 -1.76 -11.25 3.46
CA ASN A 50 -1.81 -11.08 2.01
C ASN A 50 -0.49 -11.47 1.30
N GLU A 51 0.40 -12.21 1.97
CA GLU A 51 1.65 -12.76 1.42
C GLU A 51 2.63 -11.72 0.85
N ILE A 52 2.47 -10.44 1.20
CA ILE A 52 3.36 -9.35 0.75
C ILE A 52 4.70 -9.43 1.47
N ILE A 53 4.68 -9.82 2.75
CA ILE A 53 5.88 -10.06 3.55
C ILE A 53 5.86 -11.48 4.12
N ASN A 54 7.04 -12.09 4.27
CA ASN A 54 7.16 -13.46 4.82
C ASN A 54 7.24 -13.48 6.34
N ASN A 55 7.52 -12.36 6.99
CA ASN A 55 7.71 -12.32 8.44
C ASN A 55 7.30 -10.96 9.01
N LYS A 56 6.21 -10.97 9.78
CA LYS A 56 5.68 -9.75 10.42
C LYS A 56 6.61 -9.16 11.48
N ASN A 57 7.33 -10.01 12.23
CA ASN A 57 8.25 -9.54 13.27
C ASN A 57 9.47 -8.85 12.67
N LEU A 58 9.98 -9.38 11.55
CA LEU A 58 11.08 -8.79 10.81
C LEU A 58 10.68 -7.44 10.22
N PHE A 59 9.47 -7.31 9.67
CA PHE A 59 8.93 -6.03 9.19
C PHE A 59 8.82 -5.00 10.32
N LYS A 60 8.25 -5.39 11.47
CA LYS A 60 8.16 -4.51 12.65
C LYS A 60 9.53 -4.04 13.13
N LEU A 61 10.50 -4.97 13.18
CA LEU A 61 11.87 -4.63 13.55
C LEU A 61 12.48 -3.61 12.58
N TRP A 62 12.27 -3.81 11.26
CA TRP A 62 12.78 -2.89 10.24
C TRP A 62 12.20 -1.48 10.39
N VAL A 63 10.89 -1.38 10.57
CA VAL A 63 10.20 -0.10 10.78
C VAL A 63 10.75 0.62 12.02
N ARG A 64 10.95 -0.10 13.14
CA ARG A 64 11.49 0.46 14.38
C ARG A 64 12.95 0.92 14.25
N LEU A 65 13.79 0.14 13.57
CA LEU A 65 15.19 0.51 13.31
C LEU A 65 15.30 1.77 12.45
N ASN A 66 14.35 2.01 11.57
CA ASN A 66 14.29 3.23 10.75
C ASN A 66 13.58 4.40 11.46
N PHE A 67 13.23 4.27 12.75
CA PHE A 67 12.52 5.28 13.56
C PHE A 67 11.26 5.86 12.90
N SER A 68 10.54 5.06 12.16
CA SER A 68 9.59 5.54 11.15
C SER A 68 8.16 5.05 11.34
N GLU A 69 7.76 4.62 12.55
CA GLU A 69 6.36 4.25 12.82
C GLU A 69 5.38 5.41 12.50
N LYS A 70 5.84 6.65 12.68
CA LYS A 70 5.07 7.87 12.36
C LYS A 70 4.99 8.18 10.87
N ASN A 71 5.82 7.54 10.05
CA ASN A 71 5.91 7.81 8.61
C ASN A 71 5.10 6.81 7.77
N ILE A 72 4.36 5.91 8.42
CA ILE A 72 3.46 5.01 7.70
C ILE A 72 2.25 5.82 7.25
N MET A 73 2.07 5.96 5.95
CA MET A 73 0.97 6.69 5.37
C MET A 73 -0.22 5.75 5.14
N PHE A 74 -1.42 6.23 5.45
CA PHE A 74 -2.66 5.53 5.11
C PHE A 74 -2.96 5.68 3.62
N GLY A 75 -3.70 4.73 3.05
CA GLY A 75 -4.07 4.73 1.64
C GLY A 75 -4.19 3.32 1.07
N GLU A 76 -4.60 3.24 -0.19
CA GLU A 76 -4.61 2.02 -0.96
C GLU A 76 -3.25 1.81 -1.61
N TYR A 77 -2.67 0.63 -1.44
CA TYR A 77 -1.36 0.27 -2.00
C TYR A 77 -1.50 -0.96 -2.87
N ARG A 78 -0.98 -0.89 -4.08
CA ARG A 78 -0.86 -2.04 -4.97
C ARG A 78 0.55 -2.60 -4.89
N PHE A 79 0.66 -3.87 -4.52
CA PHE A 79 1.92 -4.60 -4.47
C PHE A 79 1.99 -5.61 -5.62
N GLU A 80 3.04 -5.49 -6.43
CA GLU A 80 3.27 -6.33 -7.60
C GLU A 80 4.71 -6.84 -7.58
N ASN A 81 4.94 -7.95 -8.26
CA ASN A 81 6.26 -8.52 -8.44
C ASN A 81 6.97 -8.95 -7.14
N LYS A 82 8.30 -9.04 -7.24
CA LYS A 82 9.17 -9.35 -6.12
C LYS A 82 9.44 -8.10 -5.29
N LEU A 83 9.13 -8.14 -4.02
CA LEU A 83 9.35 -7.02 -3.10
C LEU A 83 10.09 -7.49 -1.85
N SER A 84 11.13 -6.75 -1.47
CA SER A 84 11.77 -6.91 -0.17
C SER A 84 11.01 -6.14 0.90
N ILE A 85 11.21 -6.52 2.17
CA ILE A 85 10.65 -5.78 3.32
C ILE A 85 11.00 -4.29 3.25
N ASN A 86 12.24 -3.96 2.84
CA ASN A 86 12.68 -2.59 2.65
C ASN A 86 11.87 -1.85 1.57
N ASN A 87 11.58 -2.50 0.44
CA ASN A 87 10.81 -1.89 -0.65
C ASN A 87 9.33 -1.70 -0.26
N VAL A 88 8.74 -2.68 0.44
CA VAL A 88 7.39 -2.55 1.00
C VAL A 88 7.33 -1.36 1.95
N PHE A 89 8.27 -1.27 2.90
CA PHE A 89 8.36 -0.16 3.84
C PHE A 89 8.54 1.19 3.13
N LYS A 90 9.47 1.29 2.17
CA LYS A 90 9.70 2.52 1.40
C LYS A 90 8.44 2.98 0.68
N LYS A 91 7.70 2.07 0.06
CA LYS A 91 6.45 2.37 -0.64
C LYS A 91 5.41 2.97 0.29
N ILE A 92 5.21 2.35 1.47
CA ILE A 92 4.24 2.81 2.47
C ILE A 92 4.68 4.13 3.11
N SER A 93 5.98 4.28 3.42
CA SER A 93 6.49 5.49 4.08
C SER A 93 6.53 6.72 3.17
N LYS A 94 6.66 6.53 1.86
CA LYS A 94 6.58 7.60 0.86
C LYS A 94 5.14 7.94 0.45
N GLY A 95 4.16 7.14 0.87
CA GLY A 95 2.77 7.32 0.44
C GLY A 95 2.57 7.07 -1.06
N GLU A 96 3.31 6.12 -1.65
CA GLU A 96 3.14 5.74 -3.05
C GLU A 96 1.84 4.94 -3.21
N THR A 97 0.71 5.61 -2.94
CA THR A 97 -0.63 5.05 -2.98
C THR A 97 -1.07 4.76 -4.41
N PHE A 98 -1.93 3.77 -4.54
CA PHE A 98 -2.58 3.46 -5.80
C PHE A 98 -3.77 4.39 -6.01
N LEU A 99 -3.71 5.20 -7.05
CA LEU A 99 -4.81 6.07 -7.44
C LEU A 99 -5.65 5.39 -8.52
N ARG A 100 -6.94 5.32 -8.28
CA ARG A 100 -7.91 4.88 -9.27
C ARG A 100 -8.21 6.01 -10.25
N LYS A 101 -8.56 5.63 -11.47
CA LYS A 101 -8.80 6.55 -12.56
C LYS A 101 -10.26 6.45 -13.01
N LEU A 102 -10.94 7.59 -13.05
CA LEU A 102 -12.25 7.76 -13.68
C LEU A 102 -12.11 8.75 -14.84
N THR A 103 -12.25 8.30 -16.07
CA THR A 103 -12.27 9.17 -17.25
C THR A 103 -13.72 9.41 -17.63
N ILE A 104 -14.13 10.69 -17.67
CA ILE A 104 -15.42 11.17 -18.13
C ILE A 104 -15.23 11.70 -19.55
N ILE A 105 -15.97 11.15 -20.49
CA ILE A 105 -15.86 11.47 -21.91
C ILE A 105 -16.89 12.54 -22.26
N GLU A 106 -16.55 13.45 -23.17
CA GLU A 106 -17.50 14.43 -23.70
C GLU A 106 -18.79 13.76 -24.19
N GLY A 107 -19.92 14.39 -23.88
CA GLY A 107 -21.24 13.85 -24.23
C GLY A 107 -21.82 12.82 -23.24
N TRP A 108 -21.12 12.50 -22.15
CA TRP A 108 -21.71 11.67 -21.12
C TRP A 108 -22.88 12.36 -20.43
N THR A 109 -23.94 11.59 -20.24
CA THR A 109 -25.09 11.98 -19.44
C THR A 109 -24.86 11.65 -17.95
N LYS A 110 -25.72 12.20 -17.08
CA LYS A 110 -25.73 11.81 -15.66
C LYS A 110 -25.83 10.29 -15.47
N PHE A 111 -26.62 9.61 -16.32
CA PHE A 111 -26.80 8.17 -16.26
C PHE A 111 -25.50 7.41 -16.58
N ASN A 112 -24.73 7.85 -17.57
CA ASN A 112 -23.44 7.25 -17.90
C ASN A 112 -22.47 7.34 -16.73
N LEU A 113 -22.36 8.54 -16.11
CA LEU A 113 -21.51 8.75 -14.95
C LEU A 113 -21.98 7.91 -13.76
N TYR A 114 -23.27 7.93 -13.45
CA TYR A 114 -23.86 7.14 -12.37
C TYR A 114 -23.55 5.65 -12.53
N SER A 115 -23.78 5.09 -13.71
CA SER A 115 -23.50 3.69 -14.03
C SER A 115 -22.02 3.35 -13.86
N LYS A 116 -21.13 4.26 -14.27
CA LYS A 116 -19.68 4.09 -14.11
C LYS A 116 -19.24 4.12 -12.65
N ILE A 117 -19.81 5.04 -11.86
CA ILE A 117 -19.51 5.11 -10.40
C ILE A 117 -20.04 3.86 -9.71
N LYS A 118 -21.25 3.39 -10.03
CA LYS A 118 -21.80 2.15 -9.46
C LYS A 118 -20.98 0.90 -9.81
N LEU A 119 -20.35 0.88 -10.98
CA LEU A 119 -19.42 -0.19 -11.35
C LEU A 119 -18.14 -0.15 -10.53
N LEU A 120 -17.63 1.05 -10.21
CA LEU A 120 -16.41 1.22 -9.41
C LEU A 120 -16.67 1.04 -7.89
N PHE A 121 -17.86 1.41 -7.45
CA PHE A 121 -18.31 1.40 -6.05
C PHE A 121 -19.70 0.77 -5.93
N PRO A 122 -19.82 -0.56 -6.02
CA PRO A 122 -21.11 -1.25 -5.98
C PRO A 122 -21.91 -0.94 -4.72
N GLU A 123 -21.22 -0.83 -3.58
CA GLU A 123 -21.81 -0.57 -2.26
C GLU A 123 -22.14 0.90 -2.00
N SER A 124 -21.89 1.81 -2.95
CA SER A 124 -22.18 3.22 -2.75
C SER A 124 -23.67 3.47 -2.60
N SER A 125 -24.10 4.30 -1.64
CA SER A 125 -25.49 4.72 -1.46
C SER A 125 -25.93 5.81 -2.43
N LEU A 126 -25.06 6.26 -3.33
CA LEU A 126 -25.28 7.32 -4.30
C LEU A 126 -26.52 7.04 -5.17
N LYS A 127 -27.38 8.04 -5.33
CA LYS A 127 -28.56 8.01 -6.19
C LYS A 127 -28.37 8.87 -7.45
N LEU A 128 -29.11 8.57 -8.49
CA LEU A 128 -29.02 9.27 -9.78
C LEU A 128 -29.41 10.74 -9.67
N ASP A 129 -30.37 11.07 -8.82
CA ASP A 129 -30.85 12.43 -8.56
C ASP A 129 -29.85 13.31 -7.78
N GLU A 130 -28.95 12.67 -7.02
CA GLU A 130 -27.84 13.32 -6.31
C GLU A 130 -26.67 13.69 -7.22
N MET A 131 -26.68 13.23 -8.49
CA MET A 131 -25.62 13.52 -9.44
C MET A 131 -25.58 14.99 -9.85
N PRO A 132 -24.37 15.57 -10.00
CA PRO A 132 -24.22 16.97 -10.38
C PRO A 132 -24.87 17.27 -11.73
N THR A 133 -25.38 18.50 -11.89
CA THR A 133 -26.00 18.95 -13.13
C THR A 133 -24.98 19.18 -14.23
N TYR A 134 -23.77 19.59 -13.83
CA TYR A 134 -22.64 19.81 -14.73
C TYR A 134 -21.59 18.75 -14.52
N ILE A 135 -21.16 18.12 -15.62
CA ILE A 135 -20.13 17.09 -15.65
C ILE A 135 -19.03 17.59 -16.58
N ILE A 136 -17.83 17.77 -16.05
CA ILE A 136 -16.67 18.16 -16.85
C ILE A 136 -16.01 16.88 -17.37
N ALA A 137 -15.84 16.83 -18.69
CA ALA A 137 -15.11 15.76 -19.36
C ALA A 137 -13.62 15.92 -19.03
N ASP A 138 -13.10 15.02 -18.20
CA ASP A 138 -11.69 14.96 -17.77
C ASP A 138 -11.37 13.60 -17.19
N THR A 139 -10.10 13.43 -16.84
CA THR A 139 -9.63 12.23 -16.11
C THR A 139 -9.38 12.58 -14.66
N TYR A 140 -10.15 11.98 -13.78
CA TYR A 140 -10.08 12.17 -12.34
C TYR A 140 -9.31 11.02 -11.70
N PHE A 141 -8.36 11.34 -10.83
CA PHE A 141 -7.65 10.39 -10.00
C PHE A 141 -8.16 10.52 -8.57
N PHE A 142 -8.43 9.39 -7.91
CA PHE A 142 -8.98 9.37 -6.57
C PHE A 142 -8.49 8.14 -5.79
N SER A 143 -8.50 8.26 -4.46
CA SER A 143 -8.26 7.15 -3.52
C SER A 143 -9.58 6.66 -2.95
N ILE A 144 -9.69 5.37 -2.62
CA ILE A 144 -10.87 4.83 -1.92
C ILE A 144 -10.86 5.23 -0.43
N THR A 145 -9.73 5.67 0.09
CA THR A 145 -9.53 5.97 1.51
C THR A 145 -9.79 7.42 1.89
N GLU A 146 -10.23 8.24 0.96
CA GLU A 146 -10.65 9.63 1.19
C GLU A 146 -12.15 9.77 1.40
#